data_7577fa3dffb6074ae1780f0123320f01
#
_entry.id   7577fa3dffb6074ae1780f0123320f01
#
_cell.length_a   1.000
_cell.length_b   1.000
_cell.length_c   1.000
_cell.angle_alpha   90.00
_cell.angle_beta   90.00
_cell.angle_gamma   90.00
#
_symmetry.space_group_name_H-M   'P 1'
#
loop_
_entity.id
_entity.type
_entity.pdbx_description
1 polymer ?
#
loop_
_entity_poly.entity_id
_entity_poly.type
_entity_poly.pdbx_seq_one_letter_code
_entity_poly.pdbx_strand_id
1 'polypeptide(L)'
;MVKQIRAYNPREVSQKKYEIIKWKGRWRESFGCPAMNETWFISGASAQGKSSFVMQLAKKLCEYGKTLYVSAEEGIRQSFQRRLEMFEMNSVGRKLSIIEDPDINLLKERLSKPKSPRFIIIDSFQMANWTYQDAMELIEKFNKKSFIFISQEYKSRPMGADAVRLRYAAGVKIRVSGFMALCSGREKETAGGGGFVVWDEGAIRYGNKIAVEKKNEIDNEINNNDE
;
A
#
# COMPACT_ATOMS: atom_id res chain seq x y z
N MET A 1 -3.08 33.31 14.06
CA MET A 1 -3.15 32.57 15.33
C MET A 1 -1.95 31.67 15.42
N VAL A 2 -1.13 31.79 16.46
CA VAL A 2 0.01 30.90 16.71
C VAL A 2 -0.55 29.54 17.11
N LYS A 3 -0.23 28.48 16.36
CA LYS A 3 -0.67 27.12 16.65
C LYS A 3 0.00 26.67 17.95
N GLN A 4 -0.75 26.59 19.05
CA GLN A 4 -0.20 26.10 20.31
C GLN A 4 0.20 24.62 20.16
N ILE A 5 1.46 24.31 20.47
CA ILE A 5 1.96 22.94 20.51
C ILE A 5 1.48 22.30 21.82
N ARG A 6 0.60 21.30 21.70
CA ARG A 6 0.15 20.53 22.87
C ARG A 6 1.12 19.40 23.16
N ALA A 7 1.64 19.35 24.37
CA ALA A 7 2.35 18.19 24.90
C ALA A 7 1.35 17.16 25.46
N TYR A 8 1.67 15.87 25.29
CA TYR A 8 0.88 14.75 25.81
C TYR A 8 1.72 13.96 26.79
N ASN A 9 1.14 13.50 27.89
CA ASN A 9 1.78 12.52 28.76
C ASN A 9 1.58 11.09 28.24
N PRO A 10 2.37 10.11 28.70
CA PRO A 10 2.28 8.72 28.23
C PRO A 10 0.89 8.09 28.40
N ARG A 11 0.17 8.42 29.48
CA ARG A 11 -1.18 7.90 29.74
C ARG A 11 -2.19 8.42 28.70
N GLU A 12 -2.12 9.70 28.36
CA GLU A 12 -2.97 10.28 27.31
C GLU A 12 -2.69 9.66 25.95
N VAL A 13 -1.43 9.35 25.65
CA VAL A 13 -1.04 8.68 24.40
C VAL A 13 -1.56 7.25 24.35
N SER A 14 -1.41 6.49 25.45
CA SER A 14 -1.88 5.10 25.52
C SER A 14 -3.40 4.93 25.43
N GLN A 15 -4.15 5.97 25.79
CA GLN A 15 -5.62 5.98 25.69
C GLN A 15 -6.15 6.37 24.30
N LYS A 16 -5.29 6.80 23.38
CA LYS A 16 -5.71 7.12 22.01
C LYS A 16 -6.18 5.85 21.29
N LYS A 17 -7.40 5.91 20.76
CA LYS A 17 -7.94 4.84 19.93
C LYS A 17 -7.65 5.13 18.47
N TYR A 18 -7.12 4.12 17.78
CA TYR A 18 -6.88 4.16 16.34
C TYR A 18 -7.83 3.20 15.65
N GLU A 19 -8.35 3.61 14.51
CA GLU A 19 -9.05 2.72 13.61
C GLU A 19 -8.01 1.92 12.84
N ILE A 20 -8.05 0.59 12.90
CA ILE A 20 -7.09 -0.32 12.29
C ILE A 20 -7.73 -1.17 11.21
N ILE A 21 -6.95 -1.59 10.23
CA ILE A 21 -7.34 -2.56 9.23
C ILE A 21 -7.26 -3.95 9.87
N LYS A 22 -8.40 -4.55 10.17
CA LYS A 22 -8.48 -5.88 10.80
C LYS A 22 -8.38 -6.98 9.73
N TRP A 23 -7.21 -7.15 9.18
CA TRP A 23 -6.97 -8.19 8.19
C TRP A 23 -6.99 -9.58 8.83
N LYS A 24 -7.25 -10.60 8.00
CA LYS A 24 -7.20 -12.01 8.38
C LYS A 24 -6.20 -12.74 7.49
N GLY A 25 -5.83 -13.97 7.90
CA GLY A 25 -4.97 -14.86 7.16
C GLY A 25 -3.64 -14.24 6.73
N ARG A 26 -3.18 -14.61 5.56
CA ARG A 26 -1.86 -14.18 5.04
C ARG A 26 -1.62 -12.67 5.02
N TRP A 27 -2.68 -11.86 4.87
CA TRP A 27 -2.56 -10.40 4.95
C TRP A 27 -2.15 -9.93 6.34
N ARG A 28 -2.80 -10.49 7.38
CA ARG A 28 -2.46 -10.19 8.77
C ARG A 28 -1.05 -10.67 9.14
N GLU A 29 -0.68 -11.86 8.70
CA GLU A 29 0.62 -12.44 8.98
C GLU A 29 1.76 -11.67 8.32
N SER A 30 1.52 -11.16 7.10
CA SER A 30 2.54 -10.42 6.36
C SER A 30 2.64 -8.94 6.74
N PHE A 31 1.53 -8.30 7.09
CA PHE A 31 1.45 -6.83 7.22
C PHE A 31 0.87 -6.34 8.54
N GLY A 32 0.49 -7.23 9.47
CA GLY A 32 -0.11 -6.86 10.75
C GLY A 32 -1.52 -6.26 10.60
N CYS A 33 -1.86 -5.34 11.49
CA CYS A 33 -3.13 -4.60 11.47
C CYS A 33 -2.84 -3.09 11.46
N PRO A 34 -2.38 -2.52 10.34
CA PRO A 34 -1.97 -1.12 10.28
C PRO A 34 -3.15 -0.16 10.50
N ALA A 35 -2.84 1.05 10.97
CA ALA A 35 -3.86 2.08 11.12
C ALA A 35 -4.46 2.48 9.76
N MET A 36 -5.77 2.80 9.76
CA MET A 36 -6.50 3.16 8.55
C MET A 36 -6.09 4.52 7.96
N ASN A 37 -5.15 5.21 8.58
CA ASN A 37 -4.57 6.47 8.12
C ASN A 37 -3.04 6.40 8.04
N GLU A 38 -2.50 5.19 7.93
CA GLU A 38 -1.06 5.01 7.83
C GLU A 38 -0.52 5.39 6.44
N THR A 39 0.72 5.85 6.41
CA THR A 39 1.45 6.08 5.17
C THR A 39 2.26 4.86 4.81
N TRP A 40 2.09 4.39 3.58
CA TRP A 40 2.74 3.20 3.05
C TRP A 40 3.74 3.57 1.97
N PHE A 41 4.85 2.87 1.96
CA PHE A 41 5.84 2.98 0.90
C PHE A 41 6.16 1.58 0.36
N ILE A 42 5.84 1.36 -0.91
CA ILE A 42 6.05 0.08 -1.59
C ILE A 42 7.11 0.28 -2.66
N SER A 43 8.20 -0.48 -2.60
CA SER A 43 9.27 -0.37 -3.57
C SER A 43 9.69 -1.72 -4.13
N GLY A 44 10.36 -1.70 -5.27
CA GLY A 44 10.89 -2.90 -5.91
C GLY A 44 11.43 -2.59 -7.31
N ALA A 45 12.34 -3.42 -7.78
CA ALA A 45 12.86 -3.33 -9.13
C ALA A 45 11.79 -3.67 -10.18
N SER A 46 12.07 -3.37 -11.44
CA SER A 46 11.20 -3.75 -12.54
C SER A 46 11.05 -5.28 -12.63
N ALA A 47 9.88 -5.75 -13.07
CA ALA A 47 9.56 -7.15 -13.29
C ALA A 47 9.64 -8.08 -12.05
N GLN A 48 9.60 -7.53 -10.83
CA GLN A 48 9.65 -8.29 -9.58
C GLN A 48 8.27 -8.57 -8.95
N GLY A 49 7.17 -8.29 -9.65
CA GLY A 49 5.80 -8.51 -9.17
C GLY A 49 5.16 -7.32 -8.45
N LYS A 50 5.81 -6.13 -8.42
CA LYS A 50 5.32 -4.93 -7.74
C LYS A 50 3.91 -4.55 -8.16
N SER A 51 3.65 -4.39 -9.47
CA SER A 51 2.32 -4.00 -9.98
C SER A 51 1.25 -5.05 -9.69
N SER A 52 1.60 -6.34 -9.71
CA SER A 52 0.69 -7.43 -9.33
C SER A 52 0.34 -7.38 -7.84
N PHE A 53 1.33 -7.12 -6.98
CA PHE A 53 1.10 -6.92 -5.55
C PHE A 53 0.19 -5.73 -5.28
N VAL A 54 0.48 -4.58 -5.93
CA VAL A 54 -0.31 -3.34 -5.74
C VAL A 54 -1.76 -3.55 -6.18
N MET A 55 -2.02 -4.33 -7.22
CA MET A 55 -3.38 -4.64 -7.67
C MET A 55 -4.13 -5.51 -6.66
N GLN A 56 -3.47 -6.55 -6.09
CA GLN A 56 -4.03 -7.36 -5.01
C GLN A 56 -4.29 -6.51 -3.76
N LEU A 57 -3.37 -5.62 -3.39
CA LEU A 57 -3.54 -4.71 -2.28
C LEU A 57 -4.72 -3.76 -2.51
N ALA A 58 -4.85 -3.17 -3.71
CA ALA A 58 -5.96 -2.29 -4.06
C ALA A 58 -7.31 -3.01 -3.92
N LYS A 59 -7.41 -4.27 -4.42
CA LYS A 59 -8.59 -5.11 -4.25
C LYS A 59 -8.91 -5.32 -2.78
N LYS A 60 -7.91 -5.65 -1.98
CA LYS A 60 -8.06 -5.89 -0.54
C LYS A 60 -8.47 -4.64 0.23
N LEU A 61 -7.89 -3.49 -0.08
CA LEU A 61 -8.26 -2.21 0.55
C LEU A 61 -9.71 -1.80 0.26
N CYS A 62 -10.26 -2.18 -0.90
CA CYS A 62 -11.66 -1.94 -1.24
C CYS A 62 -12.66 -2.64 -0.30
N GLU A 63 -12.25 -3.66 0.46
CA GLU A 63 -13.07 -4.26 1.51
C GLU A 63 -13.28 -3.30 2.69
N TYR A 64 -12.31 -2.42 2.94
CA TYR A 64 -12.27 -1.51 4.09
C TYR A 64 -12.66 -0.07 3.77
N GLY A 65 -12.69 0.30 2.49
CA GLY A 65 -13.11 1.64 2.09
C GLY A 65 -12.91 1.92 0.61
N LYS A 66 -13.38 3.08 0.17
CA LYS A 66 -13.14 3.53 -1.19
C LYS A 66 -11.65 3.77 -1.42
N THR A 67 -11.15 3.28 -2.54
CA THR A 67 -9.76 3.38 -2.97
C THR A 67 -9.68 4.19 -4.25
N LEU A 68 -8.72 5.09 -4.33
CA LEU A 68 -8.33 5.81 -5.53
C LEU A 68 -6.97 5.29 -5.99
N TYR A 69 -6.87 4.93 -7.25
CA TYR A 69 -5.62 4.55 -7.90
C TYR A 69 -5.21 5.64 -8.89
N VAL A 70 -4.07 6.26 -8.65
CA VAL A 70 -3.45 7.24 -9.53
C VAL A 70 -2.43 6.49 -10.39
N SER A 71 -2.75 6.24 -11.66
CA SER A 71 -1.91 5.50 -12.62
C SER A 71 -1.00 6.45 -13.39
N ALA A 72 -0.07 7.08 -12.68
CA ALA A 72 0.83 8.08 -13.26
C ALA A 72 1.90 7.45 -14.18
N GLU A 73 2.28 6.18 -13.96
CA GLU A 73 3.32 5.51 -14.74
C GLU A 73 2.77 4.92 -16.04
N GLU A 74 1.65 4.24 -15.96
CA GLU A 74 1.14 3.45 -17.09
C GLU A 74 -0.07 4.11 -17.76
N GLY A 75 -0.81 4.95 -17.03
CA GLY A 75 -2.09 5.50 -17.49
C GLY A 75 -3.16 4.41 -17.61
N ILE A 76 -4.23 4.69 -18.39
CA ILE A 76 -5.30 3.72 -18.70
C ILE A 76 -5.03 3.11 -20.09
N ARG A 77 -3.96 2.33 -20.20
CA ARG A 77 -3.56 1.64 -21.44
C ARG A 77 -4.00 0.18 -21.41
N GLN A 78 -3.85 -0.51 -22.54
CA GLN A 78 -4.21 -1.93 -22.70
C GLN A 78 -3.53 -2.84 -21.65
N SER A 79 -2.27 -2.59 -21.32
CA SER A 79 -1.55 -3.36 -20.29
C SER A 79 -2.18 -3.21 -18.91
N PHE A 80 -2.62 -1.99 -18.56
CA PHE A 80 -3.35 -1.73 -17.33
C PHE A 80 -4.73 -2.40 -17.34
N GLN A 81 -5.46 -2.30 -18.47
CA GLN A 81 -6.74 -2.98 -18.64
C GLN A 81 -6.61 -4.49 -18.43
N ARG A 82 -5.66 -5.15 -19.09
CA ARG A 82 -5.41 -6.59 -18.92
C ARG A 82 -5.10 -6.95 -17.46
N ARG A 83 -4.39 -6.07 -16.75
CA ARG A 83 -4.11 -6.29 -15.33
C ARG A 83 -5.37 -6.19 -14.47
N LEU A 84 -6.26 -5.24 -14.75
CA LEU A 84 -7.56 -5.16 -14.09
C LEU A 84 -8.39 -6.43 -14.30
N GLU A 85 -8.38 -6.98 -15.52
CA GLU A 85 -9.06 -8.22 -15.87
C GLU A 85 -8.44 -9.42 -15.14
N MET A 86 -7.10 -9.56 -15.18
CA MET A 86 -6.35 -10.65 -14.52
C MET A 86 -6.64 -10.74 -13.02
N PHE A 87 -6.79 -9.59 -12.36
CA PHE A 87 -7.09 -9.55 -10.92
C PHE A 87 -8.59 -9.41 -10.62
N GLU A 88 -9.46 -9.55 -11.65
CA GLU A 88 -10.92 -9.47 -11.52
C GLU A 88 -11.37 -8.21 -10.78
N MET A 89 -10.76 -7.06 -11.13
CA MET A 89 -11.01 -5.80 -10.42
C MET A 89 -12.43 -5.26 -10.59
N ASN A 90 -13.18 -5.77 -11.59
CA ASN A 90 -14.60 -5.45 -11.75
C ASN A 90 -15.43 -5.88 -10.53
N SER A 91 -15.00 -6.90 -9.78
CA SER A 91 -15.68 -7.39 -8.57
C SER A 91 -15.77 -6.36 -7.44
N VAL A 92 -14.86 -5.38 -7.39
CA VAL A 92 -14.90 -4.32 -6.37
C VAL A 92 -15.82 -3.14 -6.75
N GLY A 93 -16.27 -3.09 -8.00
CA GLY A 93 -17.23 -2.11 -8.49
C GLY A 93 -16.81 -0.66 -8.20
N ARG A 94 -17.76 0.14 -7.72
CA ARG A 94 -17.54 1.58 -7.43
C ARG A 94 -16.66 1.86 -6.23
N LYS A 95 -16.12 0.84 -5.56
CA LYS A 95 -15.17 1.04 -4.45
C LYS A 95 -13.78 1.41 -4.93
N LEU A 96 -13.41 1.06 -6.17
CA LEU A 96 -12.19 1.51 -6.82
C LEU A 96 -12.50 2.59 -7.84
N SER A 97 -11.75 3.68 -7.79
CA SER A 97 -11.70 4.72 -8.83
C SER A 97 -10.28 4.83 -9.36
N ILE A 98 -10.12 5.10 -10.65
CA ILE A 98 -8.81 5.22 -11.31
C ILE A 98 -8.74 6.59 -11.96
N ILE A 99 -7.59 7.25 -11.85
CA ILE A 99 -7.25 8.47 -12.57
C ILE A 99 -5.84 8.35 -13.15
N GLU A 100 -5.55 9.05 -14.24
CA GLU A 100 -4.23 9.07 -14.88
C GLU A 100 -3.42 10.30 -14.47
N ASP A 101 -4.12 11.41 -14.25
CA ASP A 101 -3.48 12.69 -13.98
C ASP A 101 -3.01 12.76 -12.51
N PRO A 102 -1.69 12.87 -12.27
CA PRO A 102 -1.12 13.01 -10.95
C PRO A 102 -1.08 14.46 -10.45
N ASP A 103 -1.79 15.42 -11.08
CA ASP A 103 -1.79 16.80 -10.61
C ASP A 103 -2.23 16.85 -9.13
N ILE A 104 -1.33 17.35 -8.30
CA ILE A 104 -1.53 17.35 -6.84
C ILE A 104 -2.66 18.29 -6.40
N ASN A 105 -2.92 19.38 -7.14
CA ASN A 105 -3.98 20.33 -6.80
C ASN A 105 -5.35 19.76 -7.14
N LEU A 106 -5.48 19.12 -8.31
CA LEU A 106 -6.69 18.38 -8.69
C LEU A 106 -6.96 17.23 -7.70
N LEU A 107 -5.91 16.54 -7.26
CA LEU A 107 -6.04 15.51 -6.24
C LEU A 107 -6.48 16.10 -4.89
N LYS A 108 -5.89 17.20 -4.43
CA LYS A 108 -6.30 17.91 -3.20
C LYS A 108 -7.77 18.36 -3.28
N GLU A 109 -8.21 18.88 -4.41
CA GLU A 109 -9.60 19.24 -4.64
C GLU A 109 -10.53 18.01 -4.53
N ARG A 110 -10.20 16.92 -5.24
CA ARG A 110 -10.97 15.67 -5.21
C ARG A 110 -11.08 15.08 -3.81
N LEU A 111 -9.98 15.07 -3.05
CA LEU A 111 -9.94 14.51 -1.70
C LEU A 111 -10.68 15.38 -0.68
N SER A 112 -10.89 16.65 -0.96
CA SER A 112 -11.67 17.57 -0.12
C SER A 112 -13.18 17.35 -0.24
N LYS A 113 -13.66 16.68 -1.29
CA LYS A 113 -15.09 16.42 -1.53
C LYS A 113 -15.65 15.42 -0.51
N PRO A 114 -16.93 15.55 -0.10
CA PRO A 114 -17.59 14.54 0.74
C PRO A 114 -17.51 13.13 0.15
N LYS A 115 -17.40 12.11 1.01
CA LYS A 115 -17.30 10.70 0.61
C LYS A 115 -16.11 10.38 -0.31
N SER A 116 -15.08 11.23 -0.32
CA SER A 116 -13.83 10.99 -1.05
C SER A 116 -13.14 9.71 -0.57
N PRO A 117 -12.28 9.10 -1.41
CA PRO A 117 -11.59 7.85 -1.09
C PRO A 117 -10.82 7.91 0.22
N ARG A 118 -10.74 6.77 0.93
CA ARG A 118 -9.97 6.61 2.16
C ARG A 118 -8.53 6.21 1.88
N PHE A 119 -8.33 5.37 0.87
CA PHE A 119 -7.04 4.88 0.46
C PHE A 119 -6.65 5.50 -0.89
N ILE A 120 -5.45 6.03 -0.98
CA ILE A 120 -4.94 6.69 -2.17
C ILE A 120 -3.63 6.02 -2.57
N ILE A 121 -3.61 5.34 -3.70
CA ILE A 121 -2.45 4.67 -4.28
C ILE A 121 -1.87 5.57 -5.37
N ILE A 122 -0.59 5.89 -5.30
CA ILE A 122 0.16 6.69 -6.27
C ILE A 122 1.18 5.78 -6.96
N ASP A 123 0.92 5.42 -8.20
CA ASP A 123 1.76 4.51 -8.99
C ASP A 123 2.24 5.18 -10.30
N SER A 124 3.48 5.63 -10.35
CA SER A 124 4.51 5.61 -9.33
C SER A 124 4.83 7.04 -8.85
N PHE A 125 5.46 7.14 -7.68
CA PHE A 125 5.88 8.42 -7.10
C PHE A 125 6.83 9.19 -8.03
N GLN A 126 7.72 8.47 -8.75
CA GLN A 126 8.62 9.07 -9.71
C GLN A 126 7.88 9.72 -10.89
N MET A 127 6.85 9.04 -11.40
CA MET A 127 6.09 9.53 -12.55
C MET A 127 5.08 10.62 -12.17
N ALA A 128 4.66 10.67 -10.90
CA ALA A 128 3.86 11.77 -10.39
C ALA A 128 4.67 13.08 -10.31
N ASN A 129 6.01 13.00 -10.35
CA ASN A 129 6.93 14.13 -10.29
C ASN A 129 6.71 15.04 -9.06
N TRP A 130 6.33 14.43 -7.92
CA TRP A 130 6.15 15.13 -6.67
C TRP A 130 7.45 15.17 -5.86
N THR A 131 7.64 16.27 -5.15
CA THR A 131 8.70 16.36 -4.14
C THR A 131 8.28 15.65 -2.87
N TYR A 132 9.24 15.38 -1.99
CA TYR A 132 8.95 14.92 -0.63
C TYR A 132 8.02 15.89 0.12
N GLN A 133 8.22 17.20 -0.07
CA GLN A 133 7.41 18.23 0.58
C GLN A 133 5.95 18.17 0.13
N ASP A 134 5.71 18.01 -1.18
CA ASP A 134 4.35 17.85 -1.75
C ASP A 134 3.62 16.66 -1.13
N ALA A 135 4.30 15.53 -1.00
CA ALA A 135 3.74 14.32 -0.39
C ALA A 135 3.41 14.54 1.10
N MET A 136 4.29 15.21 1.85
CA MET A 136 4.08 15.49 3.27
C MET A 136 2.92 16.46 3.50
N GLU A 137 2.80 17.51 2.69
CA GLU A 137 1.65 18.43 2.75
C GLU A 137 0.32 17.71 2.48
N LEU A 138 0.31 16.79 1.52
CA LEU A 138 -0.86 16.00 1.20
C LEU A 138 -1.26 15.09 2.38
N ILE A 139 -0.29 14.39 2.98
CA ILE A 139 -0.49 13.51 4.15
C ILE A 139 -1.01 14.31 5.34
N GLU A 140 -0.40 15.46 5.64
CA GLU A 140 -0.79 16.31 6.77
C GLU A 140 -2.20 16.90 6.59
N LYS A 141 -2.49 17.40 5.39
CA LYS A 141 -3.81 17.96 5.05
C LYS A 141 -4.92 16.92 5.17
N PHE A 142 -4.65 15.68 4.78
CA PHE A 142 -5.63 14.59 4.77
C PHE A 142 -5.25 13.46 5.75
N ASN A 143 -4.89 13.82 6.98
CA ASN A 143 -4.35 12.94 8.02
C ASN A 143 -5.27 11.80 8.50
N LYS A 144 -6.51 11.73 8.00
CA LYS A 144 -7.45 10.62 8.23
C LYS A 144 -7.47 9.61 7.08
N LYS A 145 -6.65 9.79 6.05
CA LYS A 145 -6.56 8.91 4.88
C LYS A 145 -5.23 8.17 4.86
N SER A 146 -5.22 7.00 4.24
CA SER A 146 -3.99 6.28 3.92
C SER A 146 -3.46 6.67 2.56
N PHE A 147 -2.17 6.98 2.50
CA PHE A 147 -1.44 7.22 1.26
C PHE A 147 -0.46 6.08 1.02
N ILE A 148 -0.54 5.46 -0.14
CA ILE A 148 0.27 4.32 -0.56
C ILE A 148 1.11 4.75 -1.76
N PHE A 149 2.38 5.02 -1.53
CA PHE A 149 3.33 5.46 -2.54
C PHE A 149 4.09 4.28 -3.11
N ILE A 150 4.03 4.13 -4.44
CA ILE A 150 4.75 3.10 -5.16
C ILE A 150 6.02 3.72 -5.74
N SER A 151 7.15 3.05 -5.57
CA SER A 151 8.45 3.53 -6.03
C SER A 151 9.22 2.45 -6.78
N GLN A 152 9.89 2.85 -7.84
CA GLN A 152 10.88 2.02 -8.50
C GLN A 152 12.15 1.95 -7.66
N GLU A 153 12.89 0.84 -7.78
CA GLU A 153 14.22 0.67 -7.19
C GLU A 153 15.30 0.58 -8.26
N TYR A 154 16.44 1.17 -7.96
CA TYR A 154 17.70 0.90 -8.64
C TYR A 154 18.74 0.48 -7.62
N LYS A 155 19.44 -0.65 -7.87
CA LYS A 155 20.42 -1.24 -6.94
C LYS A 155 19.86 -1.36 -5.52
N SER A 156 18.63 -1.87 -5.38
CA SER A 156 17.95 -2.10 -4.08
C SER A 156 17.64 -0.84 -3.25
N ARG A 157 17.63 0.33 -3.88
CA ARG A 157 17.28 1.61 -3.24
C ARG A 157 16.17 2.30 -4.04
N PRO A 158 15.22 2.98 -3.39
CA PRO A 158 14.25 3.81 -4.10
C PRO A 158 14.93 4.84 -4.99
N MET A 159 14.38 5.07 -6.18
CA MET A 159 14.93 6.02 -7.13
C MET A 159 14.56 7.45 -6.74
N GLY A 160 15.61 8.29 -6.57
CA GLY A 160 15.47 9.70 -6.21
C GLY A 160 15.51 9.98 -4.71
N ALA A 161 16.08 11.14 -4.35
CA ALA A 161 16.25 11.55 -2.96
C ALA A 161 14.91 11.70 -2.21
N ASP A 162 13.89 12.24 -2.89
CA ASP A 162 12.56 12.45 -2.31
C ASP A 162 11.86 11.12 -1.99
N ALA A 163 11.99 10.11 -2.86
CA ALA A 163 11.47 8.77 -2.60
C ALA A 163 12.17 8.11 -1.39
N VAL A 164 13.48 8.29 -1.26
CA VAL A 164 14.23 7.80 -0.09
C VAL A 164 13.74 8.47 1.19
N ARG A 165 13.56 9.80 1.20
CA ARG A 165 13.03 10.54 2.36
C ARG A 165 11.61 10.08 2.71
N LEU A 166 10.75 9.92 1.71
CA LEU A 166 9.37 9.47 1.89
C LEU A 166 9.31 8.05 2.47
N ARG A 167 10.20 7.14 2.03
CA ARG A 167 10.33 5.81 2.63
C ARG A 167 10.66 5.88 4.12
N TYR A 168 11.52 6.79 4.56
CA TYR A 168 11.82 6.96 5.99
C TYR A 168 10.62 7.47 6.78
N ALA A 169 9.82 8.36 6.21
CA ALA A 169 8.63 8.92 6.83
C ALA A 169 7.48 7.89 6.95
N ALA A 170 7.39 6.93 6.03
CA ALA A 170 6.33 5.92 6.00
C ALA A 170 6.37 5.00 7.23
N GLY A 171 5.19 4.68 7.77
CA GLY A 171 5.03 3.71 8.86
C GLY A 171 5.05 2.27 8.37
N VAL A 172 4.41 1.99 7.23
CA VAL A 172 4.44 0.67 6.57
C VAL A 172 5.38 0.72 5.38
N LYS A 173 6.38 -0.15 5.35
CA LYS A 173 7.38 -0.25 4.30
C LYS A 173 7.38 -1.64 3.72
N ILE A 174 7.13 -1.75 2.43
CA ILE A 174 7.07 -3.04 1.74
C ILE A 174 8.05 -3.03 0.58
N ARG A 175 8.89 -4.05 0.51
CA ARG A 175 9.75 -4.29 -0.62
C ARG A 175 9.25 -5.51 -1.40
N VAL A 176 9.03 -5.34 -2.70
CA VAL A 176 8.65 -6.44 -3.60
C VAL A 176 9.86 -6.89 -4.40
N SER A 177 10.25 -8.15 -4.20
CA SER A 177 11.40 -8.76 -4.86
C SER A 177 11.15 -10.26 -5.02
N GLY A 178 11.46 -10.81 -6.20
CA GLY A 178 11.27 -12.24 -6.49
C GLY A 178 9.84 -12.70 -6.26
N PHE A 179 8.87 -11.90 -6.63
CA PHE A 179 7.42 -12.12 -6.41
C PHE A 179 7.01 -12.35 -4.96
N MET A 180 7.81 -11.80 -4.04
CA MET A 180 7.51 -11.74 -2.62
C MET A 180 7.39 -10.29 -2.18
N ALA A 181 6.35 -9.95 -1.41
CA ALA A 181 6.23 -8.66 -0.74
C ALA A 181 6.66 -8.82 0.73
N LEU A 182 7.74 -8.15 1.10
CA LEU A 182 8.37 -8.23 2.40
C LEU A 182 8.12 -6.94 3.17
N CYS A 183 7.37 -7.02 4.27
CA CYS A 183 7.12 -5.88 5.13
C CYS A 183 8.31 -5.62 6.06
N SER A 184 8.70 -4.35 6.14
CA SER A 184 9.66 -3.85 7.10
C SER A 184 9.14 -2.53 7.68
N GLY A 185 9.52 -2.19 8.89
CA GLY A 185 9.04 -1.00 9.57
C GLY A 185 8.29 -1.36 10.85
N ARG A 186 7.51 -0.41 11.37
CA ARG A 186 6.89 -0.54 12.71
C ARG A 186 5.89 -1.69 12.78
N GLU A 187 5.11 -1.90 11.71
CA GLU A 187 4.07 -2.94 11.68
C GLU A 187 4.63 -4.37 11.59
N LYS A 188 5.85 -4.54 11.09
CA LYS A 188 6.50 -5.86 11.02
C LYS A 188 6.65 -6.53 12.37
N GLU A 189 6.93 -5.77 13.43
CA GLU A 189 7.10 -6.29 14.78
C GLU A 189 5.80 -6.89 15.33
N THR A 190 4.66 -6.31 14.94
CA THR A 190 3.32 -6.80 15.34
C THR A 190 2.82 -7.95 14.47
N ALA A 191 3.37 -8.10 13.25
CA ALA A 191 2.92 -9.09 12.25
C ALA A 191 3.67 -10.42 12.27
N GLY A 192 4.75 -10.54 13.04
CA GLY A 192 5.63 -11.72 12.97
C GLY A 192 6.49 -11.84 11.70
N GLY A 193 6.38 -10.90 10.77
CA GLY A 193 7.31 -10.69 9.66
C GLY A 193 7.25 -11.70 8.51
N GLY A 194 6.11 -12.34 8.27
CA GLY A 194 5.89 -13.24 7.13
C GLY A 194 6.04 -12.52 5.78
N GLY A 195 6.55 -13.23 4.76
CA GLY A 195 6.54 -12.74 3.39
C GLY A 195 5.21 -13.04 2.70
N PHE A 196 4.67 -12.07 1.97
CA PHE A 196 3.46 -12.27 1.17
C PHE A 196 3.83 -12.74 -0.22
N VAL A 197 3.40 -13.94 -0.61
CA VAL A 197 3.61 -14.47 -1.95
C VAL A 197 2.66 -13.76 -2.92
N VAL A 198 3.24 -13.10 -3.92
CA VAL A 198 2.50 -12.33 -4.94
C VAL A 198 2.05 -13.23 -6.09
N TRP A 199 2.91 -14.16 -6.50
CA TRP A 199 2.67 -15.13 -7.56
C TRP A 199 3.54 -16.36 -7.32
N ASP A 200 2.90 -17.52 -7.18
CA ASP A 200 3.53 -18.75 -6.70
C ASP A 200 4.65 -19.23 -7.62
N GLU A 201 4.36 -19.40 -8.92
CA GLU A 201 5.34 -19.88 -9.89
C GLU A 201 6.52 -18.91 -10.04
N GLY A 202 6.23 -17.61 -9.97
CA GLY A 202 7.26 -16.57 -9.97
C GLY A 202 8.13 -16.68 -8.73
N ALA A 203 7.53 -16.80 -7.55
CA ALA A 203 8.25 -16.92 -6.28
C ALA A 203 9.14 -18.19 -6.25
N ILE A 204 8.64 -19.32 -6.74
CA ILE A 204 9.41 -20.58 -6.83
C ILE A 204 10.63 -20.41 -7.74
N ARG A 205 10.47 -19.76 -8.90
CA ARG A 205 11.58 -19.50 -9.84
C ARG A 205 12.69 -18.63 -9.21
N TYR A 206 12.35 -17.80 -8.23
CA TYR A 206 13.30 -16.99 -7.46
C TYR A 206 13.79 -17.66 -6.17
N GLY A 207 13.55 -18.97 -5.99
CA GLY A 207 14.03 -19.73 -4.84
C GLY A 207 13.16 -19.65 -3.58
N ASN A 208 11.96 -19.09 -3.67
CA ASN A 208 11.05 -18.89 -2.52
C ASN A 208 10.05 -20.06 -2.33
N LYS A 209 10.46 -21.30 -2.61
CA LYS A 209 9.58 -22.48 -2.55
C LYS A 209 8.93 -22.66 -1.16
N ILE A 210 9.72 -22.54 -0.09
CA ILE A 210 9.25 -22.68 1.30
C ILE A 210 8.15 -21.66 1.64
N ALA A 211 8.27 -20.43 1.14
CA ALA A 211 7.27 -19.42 1.37
C ALA A 211 5.93 -19.72 0.68
N VAL A 212 5.98 -20.36 -0.49
CA VAL A 212 4.78 -20.82 -1.21
C VAL A 212 4.13 -21.99 -0.51
N GLU A 213 4.90 -22.96 -0.01
CA GLU A 213 4.40 -24.08 0.78
C GLU A 213 3.68 -23.58 2.04
N LYS A 214 4.31 -22.71 2.81
CA LYS A 214 3.69 -22.09 3.99
C LYS A 214 2.41 -21.30 3.68
N LYS A 215 2.38 -20.57 2.56
CA LYS A 215 1.16 -19.87 2.12
C LYS A 215 0.01 -20.86 1.89
N ASN A 216 0.29 -21.99 1.22
CA ASN A 216 -0.72 -22.98 0.91
C ASN A 216 -1.26 -23.66 2.18
N GLU A 217 -0.42 -23.91 3.18
CA GLU A 217 -0.84 -24.40 4.50
C GLU A 217 -1.82 -23.43 5.17
N ILE A 218 -1.50 -22.13 5.22
CA ILE A 218 -2.36 -21.10 5.80
C ILE A 218 -3.70 -20.99 5.06
N ASP A 219 -3.68 -20.97 3.74
CA ASP A 219 -4.89 -20.87 2.92
C ASP A 219 -5.81 -22.09 3.14
N ASN A 220 -5.24 -23.29 3.34
CA ASN A 220 -6.00 -24.50 3.66
C ASN A 220 -6.60 -24.47 5.07
N GLU A 221 -5.87 -24.00 6.08
CA GLU A 221 -6.40 -23.85 7.44
C GLU A 221 -7.58 -22.86 7.52
N ILE A 222 -7.56 -21.79 6.72
CA ILE A 222 -8.66 -20.82 6.68
C ILE A 222 -9.91 -21.45 6.07
N ASN A 223 -9.77 -22.17 4.94
CA ASN A 223 -10.89 -22.80 4.26
C ASN A 223 -11.56 -23.87 5.12
N ASN A 224 -10.80 -24.61 5.93
CA ASN A 224 -11.33 -25.63 6.84
C ASN A 224 -12.04 -25.05 8.10
N ASN A 225 -11.82 -23.77 8.43
CA ASN A 225 -12.45 -23.10 9.57
C ASN A 225 -13.68 -22.27 9.17
N ASP A 226 -13.94 -22.10 7.87
CA ASP A 226 -15.11 -21.40 7.34
C ASP A 226 -16.25 -22.38 6.88
N GLU A 227 -16.03 -23.73 6.99
CA GLU A 227 -17.03 -24.79 6.88
C GLU A 227 -17.59 -25.16 8.28
#